data_498cdf594cc557bfbf2d5484b4f8628c
#
_entry.id   498cdf594cc557bfbf2d5484b4f8628c
#
_cell.length_a   1.000
_cell.length_b   1.000
_cell.length_c   1.000
_cell.angle_alpha   90.00
_cell.angle_beta   90.00
_cell.angle_gamma   90.00
#
_symmetry.space_group_name_H-M   'P 1'
#
loop_
_entity.id
_entity.type
_entity.pdbx_description
1 polymer ?
#
loop_
_entity_poly.entity_id
_entity_poly.type
_entity_poly.pdbx_seq_one_letter_code
_entity_poly.pdbx_strand_id
1 'polypeptide(L)'
;MTDQDPTQQYTPPAPDATTVAPAPAVSPLPPAPVSGPVPTEPVSPVQSSRPGRSRIKWLVALVVTLLVVGTAAGATLMLTGAAGDPSVLSWAPADSILYAEARLDLPGDQKTQLAKAMAAFPGFDDQAAFPTKLNEALDVLVGKASDGKMSYKTDIEPWFGGQVSVSMGPIPASGDASAGRGLLLASVTDGAKAGAWATKVLGDAGATTATTTYNGVTINTITPPAGDKSMAGVQAAWANLGPVLALGDVTSVKAAIDTKGTAGLPTNTQFKTAEASVPGDRLAFAYIDTASVLKGAMAAAGAALPAMPSLPTFAGNLQVPWAALALRAQDGAFVIDTATPHQAAMGPAKTAESKLPSLLPPTTVALVEAHDVGSALESAKSMLAKQPALADGVKQVDDALAIIGGFGAIVDWMGEAGVAVTVDGDKVAGGIVAVPLDPAAPQRLFTQLRGFVELAGGSAGIKVTEVPYAGTTIVVVDLGDIGSLAGAATGGAVSVPGNIQIAYAVTDQVVVLGSGPDFVKAVLDARTGDSLAKTDQFASSLKLVDKNNAALMWLNVAGIRGFAETLIPAADKTAYGTDLKPYVAAFDSVIGTYAPGDTLDRTTLVIRGSGN
;
A
#
# COMPACT_ATOMS: atom_id res chain seq x y z
N MET A 1 65.44 -37.82 -43.69
CA MET A 1 64.52 -38.95 -43.87
C MET A 1 63.27 -38.60 -43.20
N THR A 2 62.25 -38.30 -43.72
CA THR A 2 61.42 -38.25 -44.93
C THR A 2 60.25 -37.29 -44.50
N ASP A 3 60.18 -36.17 -45.06
CA ASP A 3 59.30 -35.75 -46.17
C ASP A 3 57.93 -36.37 -46.13
N GLN A 4 56.91 -35.51 -45.80
CA GLN A 4 55.59 -35.51 -46.47
C GLN A 4 54.73 -34.31 -46.01
N ASP A 5 54.67 -33.36 -46.92
CA ASP A 5 53.57 -32.43 -47.10
C ASP A 5 52.31 -33.22 -47.53
N PRO A 6 51.10 -32.88 -47.05
CA PRO A 6 50.04 -32.67 -47.99
C PRO A 6 49.09 -31.52 -47.63
N THR A 7 49.11 -30.51 -48.46
CA THR A 7 47.93 -29.69 -48.78
C THR A 7 46.85 -30.57 -49.38
N GLN A 8 45.81 -30.92 -48.65
CA GLN A 8 44.52 -31.35 -49.18
C GLN A 8 43.46 -30.29 -48.96
N GLN A 9 43.12 -29.65 -50.08
CA GLN A 9 41.91 -28.82 -50.20
C GLN A 9 40.66 -29.69 -49.99
N TYR A 10 39.91 -29.39 -48.98
CA TYR A 10 38.57 -29.95 -48.73
C TYR A 10 37.56 -29.21 -49.61
N THR A 11 36.97 -29.88 -50.60
CA THR A 11 35.84 -29.43 -51.40
C THR A 11 34.55 -29.96 -50.70
N PRO A 12 33.64 -29.12 -50.24
CA PRO A 12 32.35 -29.60 -49.70
C PRO A 12 31.46 -30.12 -50.84
N PRO A 13 30.69 -31.19 -50.61
CA PRO A 13 29.74 -31.70 -51.62
C PRO A 13 28.57 -30.73 -51.79
N ALA A 14 28.06 -30.64 -53.03
CA ALA A 14 26.90 -29.84 -53.40
C ALA A 14 25.63 -30.35 -52.70
N PRO A 15 24.70 -29.43 -52.27
CA PRO A 15 23.46 -29.86 -51.67
C PRO A 15 22.54 -30.54 -52.67
N ASP A 16 22.03 -31.70 -52.29
CA ASP A 16 21.03 -32.46 -53.06
C ASP A 16 19.75 -31.62 -53.20
N ALA A 17 19.26 -31.55 -54.43
CA ALA A 17 17.99 -30.93 -54.78
C ALA A 17 16.82 -31.75 -54.21
N THR A 18 16.35 -31.38 -53.03
CA THR A 18 15.10 -31.92 -52.49
C THR A 18 13.93 -31.26 -53.19
N THR A 19 13.24 -32.04 -53.99
CA THR A 19 11.98 -31.72 -54.68
C THR A 19 10.95 -31.28 -53.63
N VAL A 20 10.57 -30.01 -53.65
CA VAL A 20 9.45 -29.47 -52.84
C VAL A 20 8.15 -29.93 -53.51
N ALA A 21 7.39 -30.75 -52.81
CA ALA A 21 6.04 -31.11 -53.22
C ALA A 21 5.14 -29.86 -53.13
N PRO A 22 4.22 -29.64 -54.09
CA PRO A 22 3.31 -28.49 -54.03
C PRO A 22 2.35 -28.61 -52.85
N ALA A 23 2.19 -27.51 -52.13
CA ALA A 23 1.21 -27.37 -51.03
C ALA A 23 -0.22 -27.62 -51.56
N PRO A 24 -1.08 -28.29 -50.78
CA PRO A 24 -2.47 -28.49 -51.14
C PRO A 24 -3.19 -27.14 -51.24
N ALA A 25 -3.96 -26.94 -52.31
CA ALA A 25 -4.78 -25.77 -52.56
C ALA A 25 -5.80 -25.63 -51.45
N VAL A 26 -5.77 -24.47 -50.74
CA VAL A 26 -6.76 -24.09 -49.77
C VAL A 26 -8.03 -23.70 -50.52
N SER A 27 -9.09 -24.48 -50.35
CA SER A 27 -10.44 -24.13 -50.85
C SER A 27 -10.94 -22.88 -50.14
N PRO A 28 -11.55 -21.92 -50.87
CA PRO A 28 -12.13 -20.74 -50.22
C PRO A 28 -13.29 -21.13 -49.29
N LEU A 29 -13.24 -20.62 -48.06
CA LEU A 29 -14.32 -20.72 -47.09
C LEU A 29 -15.59 -20.07 -47.66
N PRO A 30 -16.77 -20.68 -47.46
CA PRO A 30 -18.04 -20.06 -47.85
C PRO A 30 -18.28 -18.76 -47.04
N PRO A 31 -18.93 -17.74 -47.62
CA PRO A 31 -19.19 -16.49 -46.94
C PRO A 31 -20.09 -16.75 -45.69
N ALA A 32 -19.72 -16.12 -44.59
CA ALA A 32 -20.51 -16.17 -43.36
C ALA A 32 -21.94 -15.67 -43.61
N PRO A 33 -22.98 -16.28 -43.05
CA PRO A 33 -24.35 -15.81 -43.19
C PRO A 33 -24.49 -14.43 -42.51
N VAL A 34 -25.03 -13.49 -43.25
CA VAL A 34 -25.38 -12.16 -42.77
C VAL A 34 -26.49 -12.33 -41.71
N SER A 35 -26.13 -12.05 -40.47
CA SER A 35 -27.06 -12.06 -39.34
C SER A 35 -28.08 -10.90 -39.56
N GLY A 36 -29.31 -11.24 -39.79
CA GLY A 36 -30.43 -10.30 -39.75
C GLY A 36 -30.63 -9.74 -38.33
N PRO A 37 -31.36 -8.65 -38.15
CA PRO A 37 -31.58 -8.05 -36.84
C PRO A 37 -32.24 -9.07 -35.89
N VAL A 38 -31.57 -9.31 -34.78
CA VAL A 38 -32.09 -10.14 -33.68
C VAL A 38 -33.26 -9.39 -33.07
N PRO A 39 -34.44 -10.02 -32.90
CA PRO A 39 -35.53 -9.38 -32.17
C PRO A 39 -35.08 -9.19 -30.71
N THR A 40 -35.11 -7.96 -30.24
CA THR A 40 -34.94 -7.61 -28.84
C THR A 40 -36.19 -8.06 -28.08
N GLU A 41 -36.15 -9.26 -27.49
CA GLU A 41 -37.06 -9.61 -26.42
C GLU A 41 -36.80 -8.67 -25.23
N PRO A 42 -37.83 -8.14 -24.56
CA PRO A 42 -37.67 -7.32 -23.37
C PRO A 42 -36.99 -8.21 -22.29
N VAL A 43 -35.77 -7.84 -21.94
CA VAL A 43 -35.06 -8.45 -20.82
C VAL A 43 -35.86 -8.14 -19.56
N SER A 44 -36.61 -9.11 -19.05
CA SER A 44 -37.20 -9.04 -17.74
C SER A 44 -36.10 -8.73 -16.74
N PRO A 45 -36.28 -7.78 -15.80
CA PRO A 45 -35.26 -7.50 -14.82
C PRO A 45 -34.97 -8.80 -14.07
N VAL A 46 -33.72 -9.25 -14.16
CA VAL A 46 -33.21 -10.35 -13.34
C VAL A 46 -33.43 -9.89 -11.90
N GLN A 47 -34.45 -10.44 -11.25
CA GLN A 47 -34.58 -10.33 -9.81
C GLN A 47 -33.32 -10.96 -9.25
N SER A 48 -32.36 -10.12 -8.86
CA SER A 48 -31.27 -10.54 -8.02
C SER A 48 -31.93 -11.11 -6.75
N SER A 49 -32.02 -12.43 -6.67
CA SER A 49 -32.26 -13.11 -5.42
C SER A 49 -31.17 -12.64 -4.48
N ARG A 50 -31.52 -11.70 -3.59
CA ARG A 50 -30.65 -11.30 -2.49
C ARG A 50 -30.27 -12.60 -1.77
N PRO A 51 -29.00 -13.02 -1.77
CA PRO A 51 -28.59 -14.17 -0.99
C PRO A 51 -29.00 -13.83 0.43
N GLY A 52 -29.78 -14.71 1.08
CA GLY A 52 -30.19 -14.57 2.46
C GLY A 52 -28.91 -14.30 3.27
N ARG A 53 -28.76 -13.07 3.76
CA ARG A 53 -27.59 -12.65 4.56
C ARG A 53 -27.60 -13.53 5.80
N SER A 54 -26.62 -14.44 5.89
CA SER A 54 -26.38 -15.22 7.09
C SER A 54 -26.36 -14.27 8.28
N ARG A 55 -27.19 -14.56 9.29
CA ARG A 55 -27.32 -13.71 10.48
C ARG A 55 -26.02 -13.61 11.29
N ILE A 56 -25.05 -14.50 11.04
CA ILE A 56 -23.73 -14.48 11.69
C ILE A 56 -22.73 -13.58 10.92
N LYS A 57 -22.92 -13.37 9.60
CA LYS A 57 -22.05 -12.45 8.84
C LYS A 57 -22.07 -11.02 9.40
N TRP A 58 -23.16 -10.56 10.00
CA TRP A 58 -23.20 -9.26 10.63
C TRP A 58 -22.41 -9.21 11.95
N LEU A 59 -22.33 -10.34 12.70
CA LEU A 59 -21.45 -10.45 13.88
C LEU A 59 -19.97 -10.30 13.47
N VAL A 60 -19.56 -11.00 12.41
CA VAL A 60 -18.23 -10.85 11.82
C VAL A 60 -18.05 -9.42 11.26
N ALA A 61 -19.08 -8.88 10.59
CA ALA A 61 -19.06 -7.50 10.11
C ALA A 61 -19.00 -6.49 11.27
N LEU A 62 -19.70 -6.73 12.37
CA LEU A 62 -19.63 -5.91 13.59
C LEU A 62 -18.22 -5.95 14.19
N VAL A 63 -17.63 -7.14 14.29
CA VAL A 63 -16.26 -7.33 14.77
C VAL A 63 -15.26 -6.60 13.88
N VAL A 64 -15.36 -6.78 12.55
CA VAL A 64 -14.54 -6.07 11.57
C VAL A 64 -14.82 -4.57 11.64
N THR A 65 -16.07 -4.15 11.83
CA THR A 65 -16.45 -2.75 11.97
C THR A 65 -15.91 -2.16 13.26
N LEU A 66 -15.97 -2.87 14.39
CA LEU A 66 -15.35 -2.42 15.64
C LEU A 66 -13.83 -2.30 15.51
N LEU A 67 -13.18 -3.14 14.71
CA LEU A 67 -11.75 -3.04 14.38
C LEU A 67 -11.46 -1.87 13.43
N VAL A 68 -12.25 -1.73 12.36
CA VAL A 68 -12.11 -0.63 11.40
C VAL A 68 -12.50 0.71 12.03
N VAL A 69 -13.51 0.71 12.91
CA VAL A 69 -13.98 1.87 13.67
C VAL A 69 -13.02 2.20 14.80
N GLY A 70 -12.44 1.19 15.45
CA GLY A 70 -11.37 1.40 16.43
C GLY A 70 -10.18 2.14 15.83
N THR A 71 -9.86 1.90 14.55
CA THR A 71 -8.83 2.65 13.83
C THR A 71 -9.31 4.04 13.34
N ALA A 72 -10.63 4.22 13.14
CA ALA A 72 -11.19 5.48 12.62
C ALA A 72 -11.87 6.35 13.70
N ALA A 73 -12.24 5.78 14.86
CA ALA A 73 -13.13 6.41 15.83
C ALA A 73 -12.66 6.31 17.28
N GLY A 74 -11.37 6.14 17.52
CA GLY A 74 -10.78 5.92 18.84
C GLY A 74 -10.92 7.00 19.90
N ALA A 75 -12.09 7.51 20.29
CA ALA A 75 -12.09 8.66 21.18
C ALA A 75 -13.22 8.88 22.21
N THR A 76 -14.06 7.94 22.57
CA THR A 76 -15.23 8.31 23.39
C THR A 76 -15.27 7.88 24.85
N LEU A 77 -14.40 7.03 25.33
CA LEU A 77 -14.46 6.54 26.72
C LEU A 77 -13.62 7.34 27.73
N MET A 78 -13.31 8.60 27.44
CA MET A 78 -12.39 9.37 28.26
C MET A 78 -13.04 10.34 29.23
N LEU A 79 -13.80 9.91 30.17
CA LEU A 79 -14.20 10.83 31.24
C LEU A 79 -13.65 10.51 32.64
N THR A 80 -13.01 9.35 32.90
CA THR A 80 -12.69 8.97 34.28
C THR A 80 -11.43 8.17 34.56
N GLY A 81 -10.53 7.88 33.61
CA GLY A 81 -9.40 6.98 33.89
C GLY A 81 -8.08 7.39 33.26
N ALA A 82 -6.99 7.30 34.03
CA ALA A 82 -5.67 7.18 33.45
C ALA A 82 -5.64 5.91 32.57
N ALA A 83 -5.17 6.03 31.32
CA ALA A 83 -4.99 4.88 30.44
C ALA A 83 -4.07 3.88 31.15
N GLY A 84 -4.59 2.71 31.46
CA GLY A 84 -3.79 1.59 31.98
C GLY A 84 -3.08 0.87 30.85
N ASP A 85 -2.19 -0.06 31.22
CA ASP A 85 -1.65 -1.02 30.25
C ASP A 85 -2.80 -1.73 29.53
N PRO A 86 -2.64 -2.06 28.23
CA PRO A 86 -3.70 -2.70 27.45
C PRO A 86 -4.18 -4.00 28.11
N SER A 87 -5.37 -3.98 28.69
CA SER A 87 -5.92 -5.15 29.38
C SER A 87 -6.15 -6.33 28.44
N VAL A 88 -6.52 -6.06 27.19
CA VAL A 88 -6.78 -7.08 26.17
C VAL A 88 -5.51 -7.81 25.73
N LEU A 89 -4.37 -7.11 25.67
CA LEU A 89 -3.10 -7.67 25.20
C LEU A 89 -2.59 -8.82 26.08
N SER A 90 -2.73 -8.70 27.40
CA SER A 90 -2.27 -9.73 28.34
C SER A 90 -3.05 -11.05 28.23
N TRP A 91 -4.23 -11.01 27.63
CA TRP A 91 -5.08 -12.17 27.39
C TRP A 91 -4.97 -12.76 25.98
N ALA A 92 -4.24 -12.09 25.06
CA ALA A 92 -3.92 -12.65 23.76
C ALA A 92 -2.92 -13.81 23.93
N PRO A 93 -3.14 -14.99 23.29
CA PRO A 93 -2.22 -16.13 23.42
C PRO A 93 -0.80 -15.81 22.98
N ALA A 94 0.21 -16.33 23.70
CA ALA A 94 1.62 -16.04 23.45
C ALA A 94 2.14 -16.52 22.09
N ASP A 95 1.46 -17.49 21.47
CA ASP A 95 1.76 -18.05 20.15
C ASP A 95 1.00 -17.37 19.00
N SER A 96 0.36 -16.21 19.27
CA SER A 96 -0.34 -15.45 18.22
C SER A 96 0.64 -14.97 17.16
N ILE A 97 0.34 -15.27 15.89
CA ILE A 97 1.13 -14.85 14.72
C ILE A 97 0.63 -13.53 14.11
N LEU A 98 -0.58 -13.13 14.47
CA LEU A 98 -1.16 -11.83 14.18
C LEU A 98 -1.83 -11.32 15.44
N TYR A 99 -1.64 -10.05 15.74
CA TYR A 99 -2.34 -9.32 16.77
C TYR A 99 -2.62 -7.91 16.26
N ALA A 100 -3.84 -7.44 16.45
CA ALA A 100 -4.19 -6.06 16.20
C ALA A 100 -5.12 -5.55 17.30
N GLU A 101 -4.87 -4.34 17.80
CA GLU A 101 -5.69 -3.69 18.80
C GLU A 101 -6.10 -2.28 18.37
N ALA A 102 -7.24 -1.85 18.84
CA ALA A 102 -7.70 -0.48 18.77
C ALA A 102 -8.16 -0.01 20.16
N ARG A 103 -7.90 1.26 20.45
CA ARG A 103 -8.13 1.85 21.77
C ARG A 103 -9.05 3.05 21.66
N LEU A 104 -10.05 3.06 22.53
CA LEU A 104 -10.90 4.21 22.82
C LEU A 104 -10.55 4.85 24.18
N ASP A 105 -9.81 4.14 25.02
CA ASP A 105 -9.22 4.62 26.28
C ASP A 105 -7.86 5.29 26.05
N LEU A 106 -7.82 6.33 25.25
CA LEU A 106 -6.65 6.92 24.63
C LEU A 106 -5.52 7.31 25.61
N PRO A 107 -4.29 6.79 25.44
CA PRO A 107 -3.17 7.09 26.32
C PRO A 107 -2.58 8.49 26.04
N GLY A 108 -1.91 9.05 27.05
CA GLY A 108 -1.18 10.30 26.93
C GLY A 108 -2.04 11.47 26.46
N ASP A 109 -1.57 12.19 25.47
CA ASP A 109 -2.27 13.33 24.84
C ASP A 109 -3.13 12.94 23.62
N GLN A 110 -3.23 11.63 23.29
CA GLN A 110 -3.88 11.15 22.09
C GLN A 110 -5.33 11.62 21.94
N LYS A 111 -6.05 11.87 23.05
CA LYS A 111 -7.38 12.46 22.98
C LYS A 111 -7.37 13.86 22.33
N THR A 112 -6.48 14.71 22.81
CA THR A 112 -6.37 16.08 22.30
C THR A 112 -5.86 16.08 20.85
N GLN A 113 -4.90 15.23 20.55
CA GLN A 113 -4.34 15.12 19.20
C GLN A 113 -5.36 14.58 18.20
N LEU A 114 -6.13 13.56 18.60
CA LEU A 114 -7.20 13.01 17.76
C LEU A 114 -8.30 14.05 17.50
N ALA A 115 -8.72 14.80 18.55
CA ALA A 115 -9.69 15.86 18.36
C ALA A 115 -9.22 16.91 17.34
N LYS A 116 -7.94 17.29 17.39
CA LYS A 116 -7.34 18.18 16.38
C LYS A 116 -7.36 17.54 14.98
N ALA A 117 -6.92 16.28 14.84
CA ALA A 117 -6.91 15.60 13.55
C ALA A 117 -8.31 15.43 12.94
N MET A 118 -9.31 15.22 13.79
CA MET A 118 -10.71 15.08 13.38
C MET A 118 -11.40 16.41 13.06
N ALA A 119 -10.87 17.55 13.52
CA ALA A 119 -11.51 18.86 13.34
C ALA A 119 -11.77 19.24 11.86
N ALA A 120 -10.99 18.69 10.94
CA ALA A 120 -11.19 18.86 9.50
C ALA A 120 -12.43 18.13 8.94
N PHE A 121 -12.97 17.14 9.68
CA PHE A 121 -14.07 16.32 9.19
C PHE A 121 -15.42 16.92 9.56
N PRO A 122 -16.43 16.76 8.69
CA PRO A 122 -17.77 17.30 8.95
C PRO A 122 -18.34 16.85 10.29
N GLY A 123 -18.77 17.81 11.10
CA GLY A 123 -19.38 17.56 12.41
C GLY A 123 -18.40 17.41 13.58
N PHE A 124 -17.06 17.53 13.33
CA PHE A 124 -16.01 17.46 14.35
C PHE A 124 -15.27 18.79 14.56
N ASP A 125 -15.72 19.87 13.96
CA ASP A 125 -15.17 21.22 14.07
C ASP A 125 -15.22 21.79 15.50
N ASP A 126 -16.22 21.41 16.29
CA ASP A 126 -16.32 21.75 17.71
C ASP A 126 -15.56 20.73 18.57
N GLN A 127 -14.35 21.07 18.98
CA GLN A 127 -13.52 20.21 19.83
C GLN A 127 -14.13 19.96 21.22
N ALA A 128 -14.94 20.86 21.76
CA ALA A 128 -15.63 20.65 23.03
C ALA A 128 -16.75 19.59 22.90
N ALA A 129 -17.41 19.54 21.77
CA ALA A 129 -18.41 18.54 21.44
C ALA A 129 -17.81 17.21 20.94
N PHE A 130 -16.49 17.13 20.74
CA PHE A 130 -15.83 15.98 20.15
C PHE A 130 -16.22 14.62 20.78
N PRO A 131 -16.27 14.44 22.12
CA PRO A 131 -16.68 13.16 22.70
C PRO A 131 -18.12 12.78 22.33
N THR A 132 -19.03 13.75 22.33
CA THR A 132 -20.44 13.51 21.96
C THR A 132 -20.57 13.13 20.49
N LYS A 133 -19.87 13.85 19.61
CA LYS A 133 -19.89 13.60 18.16
C LYS A 133 -19.31 12.25 17.79
N LEU A 134 -18.32 11.81 18.51
CA LEU A 134 -17.72 10.51 18.30
C LEU A 134 -18.65 9.38 18.77
N ASN A 135 -19.33 9.55 19.90
CA ASN A 135 -20.37 8.61 20.33
C ASN A 135 -21.51 8.51 19.29
N GLU A 136 -21.93 9.64 18.72
CA GLU A 136 -22.90 9.67 17.63
C GLU A 136 -22.37 8.91 16.40
N ALA A 137 -21.11 9.10 16.03
CA ALA A 137 -20.49 8.39 14.91
C ALA A 137 -20.39 6.88 15.17
N LEU A 138 -20.00 6.46 16.39
CA LEU A 138 -19.99 5.06 16.78
C LEU A 138 -21.38 4.45 16.75
N ASP A 139 -22.38 5.20 17.19
CA ASP A 139 -23.77 4.75 17.18
C ASP A 139 -24.28 4.52 15.75
N VAL A 140 -23.98 5.45 14.84
CA VAL A 140 -24.28 5.30 13.40
C VAL A 140 -23.59 4.06 12.81
N LEU A 141 -22.33 3.83 13.18
CA LEU A 141 -21.56 2.70 12.66
C LEU A 141 -22.09 1.36 13.17
N VAL A 142 -22.33 1.25 14.48
CA VAL A 142 -22.93 0.06 15.09
C VAL A 142 -24.33 -0.20 14.54
N GLY A 143 -25.12 0.87 14.39
CA GLY A 143 -26.44 0.78 13.77
C GLY A 143 -26.37 0.25 12.35
N LYS A 144 -25.50 0.79 11.50
CA LYS A 144 -25.31 0.31 10.11
C LYS A 144 -24.79 -1.13 10.07
N ALA A 145 -23.82 -1.48 10.91
CA ALA A 145 -23.24 -2.83 10.96
C ALA A 145 -24.25 -3.87 11.43
N SER A 146 -25.21 -3.48 12.29
CA SER A 146 -26.23 -4.35 12.87
C SER A 146 -27.59 -4.31 12.14
N ASP A 147 -27.68 -3.66 10.97
CA ASP A 147 -28.95 -3.40 10.27
C ASP A 147 -30.00 -2.70 11.21
N GLY A 148 -29.54 -1.76 12.05
CA GLY A 148 -30.36 -0.99 12.98
C GLY A 148 -30.78 -1.72 14.26
N LYS A 149 -30.21 -2.91 14.53
CA LYS A 149 -30.62 -3.74 15.66
C LYS A 149 -29.89 -3.41 16.96
N MET A 150 -28.78 -2.68 16.88
CA MET A 150 -27.95 -2.31 18.03
C MET A 150 -27.57 -0.84 17.99
N SER A 151 -27.38 -0.28 19.16
CA SER A 151 -26.85 1.05 19.41
C SER A 151 -25.55 0.93 20.22
N TYR A 152 -24.53 1.69 19.87
CA TYR A 152 -23.32 1.74 20.66
C TYR A 152 -23.62 2.21 22.09
N LYS A 153 -24.39 3.30 22.22
CA LYS A 153 -24.68 3.96 23.49
C LYS A 153 -25.45 3.08 24.47
N THR A 154 -26.41 2.29 24.01
CA THR A 154 -27.28 1.49 24.88
C THR A 154 -26.84 0.05 25.03
N ASP A 155 -26.22 -0.53 24.01
CA ASP A 155 -25.90 -1.96 23.98
C ASP A 155 -24.41 -2.27 24.22
N ILE A 156 -23.48 -1.32 23.94
CA ILE A 156 -22.03 -1.57 24.02
C ILE A 156 -21.37 -0.71 25.10
N GLU A 157 -21.52 0.60 25.07
CA GLU A 157 -20.89 1.55 26.00
C GLU A 157 -21.05 1.16 27.49
N PRO A 158 -22.21 0.63 27.95
CA PRO A 158 -22.43 0.36 29.40
C PRO A 158 -21.54 -0.73 30.01
N TRP A 159 -20.85 -1.52 29.20
CA TRP A 159 -19.97 -2.61 29.65
C TRP A 159 -18.57 -2.58 29.07
N PHE A 160 -18.38 -1.85 27.97
CA PHE A 160 -17.12 -1.84 27.22
C PHE A 160 -16.07 -0.95 27.89
N GLY A 161 -14.83 -1.46 28.00
CA GLY A 161 -13.72 -0.80 28.66
C GLY A 161 -12.81 0.00 27.73
N GLY A 162 -13.17 0.16 26.46
CA GLY A 162 -12.43 1.01 25.52
C GLY A 162 -11.32 0.33 24.74
N GLN A 163 -11.09 -0.97 24.90
CA GLN A 163 -10.08 -1.68 24.15
C GLN A 163 -10.69 -2.89 23.45
N VAL A 164 -10.32 -3.08 22.19
CA VAL A 164 -10.68 -4.28 21.42
C VAL A 164 -9.46 -4.78 20.68
N SER A 165 -9.28 -6.10 20.62
CA SER A 165 -8.23 -6.71 19.84
C SER A 165 -8.71 -7.96 19.12
N VAL A 166 -8.01 -8.26 18.03
CA VAL A 166 -8.08 -9.58 17.38
C VAL A 166 -6.70 -10.20 17.39
N SER A 167 -6.68 -11.51 17.52
CA SER A 167 -5.47 -12.29 17.34
C SER A 167 -5.74 -13.55 16.53
N MET A 168 -4.73 -14.02 15.84
CA MET A 168 -4.76 -15.27 15.10
C MET A 168 -3.59 -16.14 15.56
N GLY A 169 -3.88 -17.38 15.88
CA GLY A 169 -2.86 -18.39 16.19
C GLY A 169 -2.17 -18.94 14.94
N PRO A 170 -1.19 -19.85 15.10
CA PRO A 170 -0.49 -20.47 13.99
C PRO A 170 -1.43 -21.10 12.96
N ILE A 171 -1.09 -20.93 11.68
CA ILE A 171 -1.83 -21.54 10.57
C ILE A 171 -1.54 -23.05 10.59
N PRO A 172 -2.57 -23.93 10.61
CA PRO A 172 -2.37 -25.37 10.60
C PRO A 172 -1.63 -25.84 9.36
N ALA A 173 -0.65 -26.73 9.53
CA ALA A 173 0.10 -27.29 8.41
C ALA A 173 -0.76 -28.13 7.44
N SER A 174 -1.92 -28.62 7.90
CA SER A 174 -2.89 -29.33 7.07
C SER A 174 -3.57 -28.45 6.02
N GLY A 175 -3.47 -27.12 6.11
CA GLY A 175 -4.24 -26.20 5.29
C GLY A 175 -5.73 -26.19 5.60
N ASP A 176 -6.16 -26.89 6.63
CA ASP A 176 -7.57 -26.93 7.04
C ASP A 176 -7.95 -25.61 7.73
N ALA A 177 -8.69 -24.79 7.02
CA ALA A 177 -9.17 -23.50 7.54
C ALA A 177 -10.06 -23.65 8.78
N SER A 178 -10.70 -24.82 8.98
CA SER A 178 -11.54 -25.09 10.15
C SER A 178 -10.73 -25.30 11.44
N ALA A 179 -9.45 -25.61 11.31
CA ALA A 179 -8.49 -25.71 12.41
C ALA A 179 -7.77 -24.37 12.67
N GLY A 180 -8.07 -23.31 11.92
CA GLY A 180 -7.58 -21.97 12.15
C GLY A 180 -8.04 -21.44 13.51
N ARG A 181 -7.13 -20.73 14.20
CA ARG A 181 -7.38 -20.16 15.53
C ARG A 181 -7.56 -18.66 15.42
N GLY A 182 -8.75 -18.18 15.77
CA GLY A 182 -9.09 -16.76 15.78
C GLY A 182 -9.74 -16.33 17.09
N LEU A 183 -9.31 -15.20 17.64
CA LEU A 183 -9.78 -14.68 18.91
C LEU A 183 -10.03 -13.18 18.82
N LEU A 184 -11.18 -12.73 19.29
CA LEU A 184 -11.49 -11.36 19.60
C LEU A 184 -11.52 -11.19 21.11
N LEU A 185 -10.91 -10.11 21.61
CA LEU A 185 -10.96 -9.70 22.99
C LEU A 185 -11.51 -8.27 23.09
N ALA A 186 -12.41 -8.04 24.02
CA ALA A 186 -12.90 -6.71 24.35
C ALA A 186 -12.72 -6.45 25.85
N SER A 187 -12.17 -5.30 26.23
CA SER A 187 -12.06 -4.92 27.62
C SER A 187 -13.45 -4.67 28.23
N VAL A 188 -13.62 -5.04 29.49
CA VAL A 188 -14.90 -5.08 30.18
C VAL A 188 -14.84 -4.28 31.48
N THR A 189 -15.77 -3.34 31.66
CA THR A 189 -16.00 -2.61 32.91
C THR A 189 -17.10 -3.25 33.76
N ASP A 190 -18.06 -3.96 33.13
CA ASP A 190 -19.18 -4.65 33.80
C ASP A 190 -19.40 -6.03 33.15
N GLY A 191 -18.85 -7.08 33.77
CA GLY A 191 -18.92 -8.44 33.26
C GLY A 191 -20.35 -8.99 33.17
N ALA A 192 -21.27 -8.58 34.05
CA ALA A 192 -22.65 -9.02 34.00
C ALA A 192 -23.37 -8.46 32.74
N LYS A 193 -23.19 -7.16 32.48
CA LYS A 193 -23.75 -6.54 31.29
C LYS A 193 -23.12 -7.08 29.99
N ALA A 194 -21.79 -7.30 29.98
CA ALA A 194 -21.10 -7.91 28.84
C ALA A 194 -21.65 -9.31 28.52
N GLY A 195 -21.85 -10.17 29.53
CA GLY A 195 -22.46 -11.49 29.37
C GLY A 195 -23.90 -11.43 28.89
N ALA A 196 -24.71 -10.52 29.46
CA ALA A 196 -26.09 -10.30 29.03
C ALA A 196 -26.16 -9.82 27.56
N TRP A 197 -25.28 -8.91 27.16
CA TRP A 197 -25.16 -8.44 25.79
C TRP A 197 -24.81 -9.60 24.83
N ALA A 198 -23.78 -10.41 25.15
CA ALA A 198 -23.39 -11.53 24.32
C ALA A 198 -24.53 -12.54 24.15
N THR A 199 -25.24 -12.86 25.24
CA THR A 199 -26.40 -13.77 25.21
C THR A 199 -27.53 -13.20 24.36
N LYS A 200 -27.86 -11.90 24.52
CA LYS A 200 -28.91 -11.24 23.74
C LYS A 200 -28.59 -11.26 22.24
N VAL A 201 -27.37 -10.86 21.88
CA VAL A 201 -26.92 -10.75 20.48
C VAL A 201 -26.98 -12.12 19.78
N LEU A 202 -26.53 -13.18 20.46
CA LEU A 202 -26.60 -14.56 19.93
C LEU A 202 -28.04 -15.05 19.82
N GLY A 203 -28.88 -14.76 20.82
CA GLY A 203 -30.32 -15.09 20.80
C GLY A 203 -31.05 -14.38 19.66
N ASP A 204 -30.80 -13.09 19.44
CA ASP A 204 -31.36 -12.29 18.34
C ASP A 204 -30.90 -12.82 16.97
N ALA A 205 -29.69 -13.42 16.89
CA ALA A 205 -29.20 -14.13 15.72
C ALA A 205 -29.82 -15.53 15.53
N GLY A 206 -30.58 -16.02 16.51
CA GLY A 206 -31.19 -17.36 16.51
C GLY A 206 -30.18 -18.47 16.82
N ALA A 207 -29.02 -18.15 17.37
CA ALA A 207 -28.04 -19.10 17.87
C ALA A 207 -28.43 -19.61 19.27
N THR A 208 -28.01 -20.82 19.62
CA THR A 208 -28.11 -21.37 20.97
C THR A 208 -26.73 -21.56 21.58
N THR A 209 -26.66 -21.61 22.90
CA THR A 209 -25.40 -21.81 23.63
C THR A 209 -25.49 -23.01 24.55
N ALA A 210 -24.39 -23.77 24.63
CA ALA A 210 -24.16 -24.80 25.64
C ALA A 210 -22.98 -24.38 26.52
N THR A 211 -23.08 -24.60 27.83
CA THR A 211 -22.06 -24.22 28.79
C THR A 211 -21.16 -25.37 29.17
N THR A 212 -19.84 -25.10 29.24
CA THR A 212 -18.85 -26.02 29.79
C THR A 212 -17.92 -25.24 30.72
N THR A 213 -17.27 -25.90 31.67
CA THR A 213 -16.29 -25.25 32.54
C THR A 213 -14.87 -25.69 32.15
N TYR A 214 -13.96 -24.73 32.00
CA TYR A 214 -12.55 -24.97 31.75
C TYR A 214 -11.70 -24.08 32.65
N ASN A 215 -10.80 -24.66 33.46
CA ASN A 215 -9.96 -23.98 34.43
C ASN A 215 -10.73 -22.99 35.34
N GLY A 216 -11.97 -23.34 35.74
CA GLY A 216 -12.83 -22.52 36.58
C GLY A 216 -13.62 -21.43 35.85
N VAL A 217 -13.44 -21.29 34.54
CA VAL A 217 -14.12 -20.31 33.69
C VAL A 217 -15.24 -20.99 32.89
N THR A 218 -16.42 -20.38 32.84
CA THR A 218 -17.53 -20.85 32.01
C THR A 218 -17.31 -20.45 30.55
N ILE A 219 -17.24 -21.45 29.68
CA ILE A 219 -17.21 -21.28 28.22
C ILE A 219 -18.62 -21.54 27.68
N ASN A 220 -19.12 -20.60 26.90
CA ASN A 220 -20.40 -20.70 26.20
C ASN A 220 -20.14 -21.07 24.74
N THR A 221 -20.32 -22.33 24.38
CA THR A 221 -20.16 -22.83 23.01
C THR A 221 -21.39 -22.46 22.20
N ILE A 222 -21.17 -21.89 21.00
CA ILE A 222 -22.22 -21.34 20.14
C ILE A 222 -22.62 -22.40 19.10
N THR A 223 -23.92 -22.68 19.02
CA THR A 223 -24.53 -23.46 17.95
C THR A 223 -25.28 -22.50 17.02
N PRO A 224 -24.86 -22.34 15.77
CA PRO A 224 -25.54 -21.46 14.81
C PRO A 224 -26.94 -21.99 14.47
N PRO A 225 -27.84 -21.12 13.95
CA PRO A 225 -29.17 -21.56 13.48
C PRO A 225 -29.06 -22.63 12.42
N ALA A 226 -30.06 -23.52 12.38
CA ALA A 226 -30.13 -24.60 11.38
C ALA A 226 -30.08 -24.02 9.96
N GLY A 227 -29.17 -24.54 9.12
CA GLY A 227 -28.96 -24.11 7.75
C GLY A 227 -27.93 -22.96 7.57
N ASP A 228 -27.42 -22.37 8.64
CA ASP A 228 -26.31 -21.42 8.55
C ASP A 228 -24.96 -22.16 8.42
N LYS A 229 -24.35 -22.03 7.22
CA LYS A 229 -23.05 -22.65 6.91
C LYS A 229 -21.86 -21.69 7.09
N SER A 230 -22.09 -20.48 7.59
CA SER A 230 -21.03 -19.45 7.69
C SER A 230 -19.88 -19.84 8.63
N MET A 231 -20.12 -20.76 9.55
CA MET A 231 -19.16 -21.30 10.52
C MET A 231 -19.00 -22.83 10.38
N ALA A 232 -19.26 -23.38 9.19
CA ALA A 232 -19.13 -24.82 8.97
C ALA A 232 -17.71 -25.29 9.32
N GLY A 233 -17.61 -26.23 10.27
CA GLY A 233 -16.35 -26.78 10.75
C GLY A 233 -15.69 -25.99 11.90
N VAL A 234 -16.12 -24.77 12.23
CA VAL A 234 -15.58 -23.98 13.35
C VAL A 234 -16.57 -24.00 14.54
N GLN A 235 -16.13 -24.52 15.66
CA GLN A 235 -16.90 -24.47 16.90
C GLN A 235 -16.61 -23.14 17.63
N ALA A 236 -17.46 -22.14 17.45
CA ALA A 236 -17.33 -20.85 18.11
C ALA A 236 -17.72 -20.92 19.59
N ALA A 237 -17.11 -20.06 20.38
CA ALA A 237 -17.40 -19.90 21.80
C ALA A 237 -17.13 -18.49 22.28
N TRP A 238 -17.71 -18.15 23.43
CA TRP A 238 -17.33 -16.95 24.17
C TRP A 238 -17.18 -17.24 25.67
N ALA A 239 -16.40 -16.43 26.36
CA ALA A 239 -16.21 -16.49 27.80
C ALA A 239 -15.96 -15.08 28.38
N ASN A 240 -16.47 -14.86 29.58
CA ASN A 240 -16.12 -13.68 30.38
C ASN A 240 -14.96 -14.05 31.31
N LEU A 241 -13.79 -13.41 31.11
CA LEU A 241 -12.57 -13.66 31.84
C LEU A 241 -12.35 -12.66 33.00
N GLY A 242 -13.35 -11.86 33.33
CA GLY A 242 -13.31 -10.79 34.28
C GLY A 242 -13.05 -9.45 33.59
N PRO A 243 -11.80 -9.04 33.36
CA PRO A 243 -11.50 -7.76 32.71
C PRO A 243 -11.69 -7.75 31.19
N VAL A 244 -11.89 -8.93 30.58
CA VAL A 244 -12.11 -9.07 29.13
C VAL A 244 -13.20 -10.06 28.79
N LEU A 245 -13.93 -9.78 27.71
CA LEU A 245 -14.82 -10.70 27.02
C LEU A 245 -14.03 -11.32 25.86
N ALA A 246 -13.94 -12.66 25.83
CA ALA A 246 -13.29 -13.40 24.78
C ALA A 246 -14.34 -14.03 23.86
N LEU A 247 -14.17 -13.91 22.53
CA LEU A 247 -15.01 -14.51 21.50
C LEU A 247 -14.10 -15.09 20.39
N GLY A 248 -14.29 -16.36 20.04
CA GLY A 248 -13.47 -17.01 19.03
C GLY A 248 -13.84 -18.46 18.82
N ASP A 249 -12.94 -19.25 18.25
CA ASP A 249 -13.07 -20.70 18.33
C ASP A 249 -12.77 -21.20 19.75
N VAL A 250 -13.30 -22.37 20.09
CA VAL A 250 -13.16 -22.95 21.44
C VAL A 250 -11.70 -23.08 21.86
N THR A 251 -10.79 -23.41 20.92
CA THR A 251 -9.36 -23.58 21.21
C THR A 251 -8.72 -22.24 21.56
N SER A 252 -9.04 -21.20 20.82
CA SER A 252 -8.56 -19.82 21.07
C SER A 252 -9.11 -19.27 22.39
N VAL A 253 -10.39 -19.50 22.71
CA VAL A 253 -10.96 -19.07 24.00
C VAL A 253 -10.27 -19.81 25.16
N LYS A 254 -9.99 -21.12 25.03
CA LYS A 254 -9.23 -21.87 26.05
C LYS A 254 -7.81 -21.33 26.19
N ALA A 255 -7.13 -21.05 25.06
CA ALA A 255 -5.78 -20.47 25.07
C ALA A 255 -5.75 -19.10 25.78
N ALA A 256 -6.78 -18.26 25.58
CA ALA A 256 -6.92 -17.00 26.33
C ALA A 256 -7.11 -17.24 27.84
N ILE A 257 -7.94 -18.21 28.23
CA ILE A 257 -8.11 -18.58 29.65
C ILE A 257 -6.79 -19.02 30.27
N ASP A 258 -5.98 -19.82 29.53
CA ASP A 258 -4.69 -20.34 30.01
C ASP A 258 -3.65 -19.27 30.23
N THR A 259 -3.75 -18.10 29.57
CA THR A 259 -2.86 -16.95 29.84
C THR A 259 -3.00 -16.41 31.28
N LYS A 260 -4.18 -16.56 31.87
CA LYS A 260 -4.55 -15.97 33.18
C LYS A 260 -4.23 -14.45 33.28
N GLY A 261 -4.18 -13.76 32.12
CA GLY A 261 -3.81 -12.36 32.03
C GLY A 261 -2.33 -12.04 32.32
N THR A 262 -1.47 -13.04 32.43
CA THR A 262 -0.04 -12.86 32.75
C THR A 262 0.92 -13.60 31.82
N ALA A 263 0.48 -14.70 31.22
CA ALA A 263 1.28 -15.53 30.33
C ALA A 263 0.86 -15.35 28.85
N GLY A 264 0.35 -14.18 28.49
CA GLY A 264 -0.09 -13.86 27.14
C GLY A 264 1.04 -13.40 26.21
N LEU A 265 0.64 -12.80 25.11
CA LEU A 265 1.51 -12.32 24.02
C LEU A 265 2.67 -11.42 24.50
N PRO A 266 2.52 -10.58 25.54
CA PRO A 266 3.65 -9.82 26.12
C PRO A 266 4.80 -10.67 26.64
N THR A 267 4.65 -11.98 26.81
CA THR A 267 5.76 -12.88 27.19
C THR A 267 6.61 -13.33 25.99
N ASN A 268 6.10 -13.20 24.77
CA ASN A 268 6.82 -13.52 23.54
C ASN A 268 7.91 -12.49 23.26
N THR A 269 9.17 -12.94 23.13
CA THR A 269 10.33 -12.06 22.95
C THR A 269 10.29 -11.29 21.64
N GLN A 270 9.86 -11.93 20.54
CA GLN A 270 9.75 -11.27 19.23
C GLN A 270 8.69 -10.18 19.27
N PHE A 271 7.53 -10.47 19.88
CA PHE A 271 6.48 -9.47 20.08
C PHE A 271 6.96 -8.28 20.90
N LYS A 272 7.65 -8.51 22.03
CA LYS A 272 8.23 -7.41 22.84
C LYS A 272 9.15 -6.50 22.04
N THR A 273 10.00 -7.09 21.20
CA THR A 273 10.89 -6.31 20.34
C THR A 273 10.11 -5.50 19.33
N ALA A 274 9.08 -6.10 18.73
CA ALA A 274 8.22 -5.45 17.76
C ALA A 274 7.39 -4.30 18.40
N GLU A 275 6.80 -4.55 19.56
CA GLU A 275 6.03 -3.54 20.29
C GLU A 275 6.89 -2.35 20.72
N ALA A 276 8.09 -2.60 21.25
CA ALA A 276 9.02 -1.56 21.68
C ALA A 276 9.61 -0.74 20.50
N SER A 277 9.46 -1.20 19.26
CA SER A 277 9.99 -0.53 18.07
C SER A 277 9.13 0.62 17.55
N VAL A 278 7.88 0.72 18.01
CA VAL A 278 6.90 1.75 17.61
C VAL A 278 6.41 2.54 18.85
N PRO A 279 5.83 3.74 18.68
CA PRO A 279 5.35 4.56 19.80
C PRO A 279 4.30 3.85 20.68
N GLY A 280 4.41 4.04 22.00
CA GLY A 280 3.48 3.47 23.00
C GLY A 280 2.15 4.22 23.08
N ASP A 281 2.17 5.56 22.99
CA ASP A 281 0.95 6.41 22.97
C ASP A 281 0.34 6.34 21.57
N ARG A 282 -0.60 5.41 21.38
CA ARG A 282 -1.17 5.05 20.09
C ARG A 282 -2.68 4.79 20.16
N LEU A 283 -3.36 5.01 19.06
CA LEU A 283 -4.80 4.74 18.86
C LEU A 283 -5.04 3.26 18.51
N ALA A 284 -4.11 2.71 17.73
CA ALA A 284 -4.14 1.32 17.30
C ALA A 284 -2.71 0.77 17.14
N PHE A 285 -2.61 -0.55 17.25
CA PHE A 285 -1.36 -1.28 17.05
C PHE A 285 -1.63 -2.58 16.31
N ALA A 286 -0.69 -2.98 15.46
CA ALA A 286 -0.71 -4.29 14.84
C ALA A 286 0.68 -4.92 14.87
N TYR A 287 0.70 -6.23 15.07
CA TYR A 287 1.88 -7.09 15.02
C TYR A 287 1.60 -8.27 14.09
N ILE A 288 2.56 -8.59 13.25
CA ILE A 288 2.50 -9.74 12.36
C ILE A 288 3.83 -10.49 12.45
N ASP A 289 3.79 -11.77 12.80
CA ASP A 289 4.87 -12.72 12.57
C ASP A 289 4.83 -13.15 11.10
N THR A 290 5.49 -12.38 10.24
CA THR A 290 5.43 -12.58 8.79
C THR A 290 6.09 -13.89 8.38
N ALA A 291 7.11 -14.36 9.12
CA ALA A 291 7.76 -15.64 8.86
C ALA A 291 6.79 -16.81 9.09
N SER A 292 6.05 -16.79 10.20
CA SER A 292 5.06 -17.83 10.52
C SER A 292 3.85 -17.77 9.58
N VAL A 293 3.38 -16.58 9.22
CA VAL A 293 2.29 -16.39 8.24
C VAL A 293 2.71 -16.96 6.88
N LEU A 294 3.90 -16.60 6.38
CA LEU A 294 4.39 -17.09 5.09
C LEU A 294 4.57 -18.61 5.10
N LYS A 295 5.17 -19.16 6.16
CA LYS A 295 5.35 -20.61 6.33
C LYS A 295 4.00 -21.35 6.32
N GLY A 296 3.02 -20.84 7.05
CA GLY A 296 1.67 -21.42 7.08
C GLY A 296 0.97 -21.32 5.72
N ALA A 297 1.05 -20.17 5.05
CA ALA A 297 0.49 -19.97 3.73
C ALA A 297 1.10 -20.90 2.68
N MET A 298 2.43 -21.09 2.71
CA MET A 298 3.12 -22.04 1.83
C MET A 298 2.73 -23.49 2.13
N ALA A 299 2.59 -23.87 3.38
CA ALA A 299 2.14 -25.20 3.77
C ALA A 299 0.70 -25.48 3.30
N ALA A 300 -0.20 -24.50 3.45
CA ALA A 300 -1.57 -24.57 2.97
C ALA A 300 -1.65 -24.61 1.44
N ALA A 301 -0.81 -23.87 0.75
CA ALA A 301 -0.74 -23.80 -0.71
C ALA A 301 -0.06 -25.04 -1.33
N GLY A 302 0.86 -25.68 -0.63
CA GLY A 302 1.62 -26.84 -1.12
C GLY A 302 0.78 -28.06 -1.49
N ALA A 303 -0.46 -28.10 -1.04
CA ALA A 303 -1.44 -29.14 -1.43
C ALA A 303 -2.29 -28.75 -2.66
N ALA A 304 -2.29 -27.48 -3.10
CA ALA A 304 -3.24 -26.96 -4.09
C ALA A 304 -2.60 -26.23 -5.28
N LEU A 305 -1.28 -25.93 -5.23
CA LEU A 305 -0.60 -25.29 -6.37
C LEU A 305 -0.04 -26.38 -7.30
N PRO A 306 -0.57 -26.54 -8.55
CA PRO A 306 0.25 -27.09 -9.61
C PRO A 306 1.48 -26.18 -9.68
N ALA A 307 2.68 -26.79 -9.77
CA ALA A 307 3.97 -26.13 -9.77
C ALA A 307 3.89 -24.76 -10.48
N MET A 308 3.56 -23.71 -9.75
CA MET A 308 3.81 -22.36 -10.24
C MET A 308 5.31 -22.30 -10.46
N PRO A 309 5.76 -21.86 -11.64
CA PRO A 309 7.17 -21.63 -11.87
C PRO A 309 7.62 -20.80 -10.67
N SER A 310 8.57 -21.36 -9.91
CA SER A 310 9.08 -20.89 -8.63
C SER A 310 8.92 -19.37 -8.51
N LEU A 311 8.10 -18.91 -7.58
CA LEU A 311 8.19 -17.51 -7.12
C LEU A 311 9.68 -17.25 -6.97
N PRO A 312 10.23 -16.25 -7.68
CA PRO A 312 11.67 -16.09 -7.77
C PRO A 312 12.24 -16.17 -6.37
N THR A 313 13.37 -16.83 -6.20
CA THR A 313 14.17 -16.96 -4.97
C THR A 313 14.36 -15.61 -4.25
N PHE A 314 14.09 -14.53 -4.94
CA PHE A 314 13.95 -13.16 -4.48
C PHE A 314 13.00 -13.02 -3.27
N ALA A 315 11.82 -13.67 -3.29
CA ALA A 315 10.91 -13.64 -2.15
C ALA A 315 11.43 -14.46 -0.96
N GLY A 316 12.28 -15.46 -1.19
CA GLY A 316 12.89 -16.27 -0.15
C GLY A 316 14.02 -15.59 0.61
N ASN A 317 14.67 -14.58 0.02
CA ASN A 317 15.79 -13.85 0.63
C ASN A 317 15.37 -12.55 1.32
N LEU A 318 14.11 -12.11 1.18
CA LEU A 318 13.55 -10.92 1.80
C LEU A 318 12.54 -11.29 2.90
N GLN A 319 12.85 -12.29 3.71
CA GLN A 319 11.98 -12.69 4.81
C GLN A 319 12.19 -11.76 6.01
N VAL A 320 11.35 -10.73 6.09
CA VAL A 320 11.18 -9.95 7.32
C VAL A 320 10.54 -10.87 8.36
N PRO A 321 11.16 -11.14 9.52
CA PRO A 321 10.61 -12.08 10.49
C PRO A 321 9.32 -11.56 11.15
N TRP A 322 9.19 -10.24 11.29
CA TRP A 322 7.99 -9.61 11.85
C TRP A 322 7.84 -8.16 11.36
N ALA A 323 6.64 -7.64 11.48
CA ALA A 323 6.32 -6.24 11.29
C ALA A 323 5.46 -5.73 12.45
N ALA A 324 5.70 -4.47 12.87
CA ALA A 324 4.89 -3.74 13.82
C ALA A 324 4.38 -2.45 13.18
N LEU A 325 3.15 -2.06 13.51
CA LEU A 325 2.50 -0.85 13.03
C LEU A 325 1.80 -0.17 14.20
N ALA A 326 1.97 1.14 14.35
CA ALA A 326 1.23 1.97 15.28
C ALA A 326 0.52 3.11 14.54
N LEU A 327 -0.74 3.34 14.87
CA LEU A 327 -1.50 4.51 14.45
C LEU A 327 -1.60 5.47 15.63
N ARG A 328 -1.23 6.72 15.44
CA ARG A 328 -1.39 7.80 16.43
C ARG A 328 -1.87 9.08 15.78
N ALA A 329 -2.37 10.00 16.58
CA ALA A 329 -2.68 11.35 16.14
C ALA A 329 -1.60 12.30 16.66
N GLN A 330 -1.16 13.26 15.84
CA GLN A 330 -0.18 14.26 16.19
C GLN A 330 -0.34 15.52 15.32
N ASP A 331 -0.41 16.69 15.95
CA ASP A 331 -0.45 18.01 15.31
C ASP A 331 -1.42 18.11 14.13
N GLY A 332 -2.65 17.62 14.34
CA GLY A 332 -3.72 17.66 13.33
C GLY A 332 -3.59 16.63 12.21
N ALA A 333 -2.71 15.64 12.37
CA ALA A 333 -2.49 14.57 11.41
C ALA A 333 -2.71 13.18 12.04
N PHE A 334 -3.00 12.19 11.21
CA PHE A 334 -2.85 10.78 11.53
C PHE A 334 -1.46 10.33 11.10
N VAL A 335 -0.73 9.69 12.01
CA VAL A 335 0.62 9.18 11.78
C VAL A 335 0.62 7.67 11.92
N ILE A 336 1.11 6.99 10.90
CA ILE A 336 1.28 5.54 10.88
C ILE A 336 2.79 5.27 10.92
N ASP A 337 3.26 4.74 12.04
CA ASP A 337 4.64 4.31 12.21
C ASP A 337 4.72 2.80 12.01
N THR A 338 5.62 2.36 11.14
CA THR A 338 5.88 0.94 10.90
C THR A 338 7.34 0.64 11.20
N ALA A 339 7.61 -0.51 11.82
CA ALA A 339 8.95 -1.01 12.06
C ALA A 339 9.07 -2.47 11.64
N THR A 340 10.20 -2.81 11.02
CA THR A 340 10.58 -4.16 10.63
C THR A 340 12.06 -4.39 10.92
N PRO A 341 12.51 -5.62 11.19
CA PRO A 341 13.94 -5.93 11.26
C PRO A 341 14.63 -5.58 9.93
N HIS A 342 15.82 -4.96 10.05
CA HIS A 342 16.62 -4.65 8.87
C HIS A 342 17.02 -5.91 8.12
N GLN A 343 16.92 -5.84 6.79
CA GLN A 343 17.30 -6.94 5.88
C GLN A 343 18.69 -6.70 5.32
N ALA A 344 19.70 -7.35 5.90
CA ALA A 344 21.08 -7.23 5.43
C ALA A 344 21.26 -7.56 3.93
N ALA A 345 20.37 -8.36 3.36
CA ALA A 345 20.36 -8.67 1.92
C ALA A 345 20.05 -7.46 1.04
N MET A 346 19.40 -6.43 1.58
CA MET A 346 19.11 -5.17 0.86
C MET A 346 20.35 -4.29 0.72
N GLY A 347 21.43 -4.59 1.45
CA GLY A 347 22.63 -3.77 1.54
C GLY A 347 22.40 -2.50 2.40
N PRO A 348 23.47 -1.77 2.73
CA PRO A 348 23.33 -0.52 3.48
C PRO A 348 22.67 0.53 2.60
N ALA A 349 21.48 0.97 2.97
CA ALA A 349 20.85 2.12 2.35
C ALA A 349 21.40 3.41 2.96
N LYS A 350 21.76 4.38 2.12
CA LYS A 350 22.21 5.69 2.58
C LYS A 350 20.98 6.53 2.91
N THR A 351 20.99 7.11 4.08
CA THR A 351 20.00 8.10 4.49
C THR A 351 20.59 9.50 4.38
N ALA A 352 19.81 10.45 3.92
CA ALA A 352 20.17 11.86 3.84
C ALA A 352 18.93 12.74 3.98
N GLU A 353 19.15 14.04 4.15
CA GLU A 353 18.07 15.02 4.04
C GLU A 353 17.75 15.27 2.55
N SER A 354 16.47 15.24 2.20
CA SER A 354 15.97 15.40 0.83
C SER A 354 16.25 16.79 0.26
N LYS A 355 16.86 16.86 -0.90
CA LYS A 355 17.17 18.10 -1.63
C LYS A 355 16.13 18.42 -2.72
N LEU A 356 15.53 17.40 -3.33
CA LEU A 356 14.57 17.57 -4.43
C LEU A 356 13.41 18.51 -4.08
N PRO A 357 12.82 18.51 -2.88
CA PRO A 357 11.76 19.46 -2.55
C PRO A 357 12.18 20.94 -2.69
N SER A 358 13.47 21.24 -2.53
CA SER A 358 14.02 22.61 -2.73
C SER A 358 14.25 22.96 -4.20
N LEU A 359 14.24 21.97 -5.09
CA LEU A 359 14.45 22.09 -6.53
C LEU A 359 13.15 21.94 -7.33
N LEU A 360 12.04 21.64 -6.68
CA LEU A 360 10.74 21.44 -7.31
C LEU A 360 9.83 22.65 -7.08
N PRO A 361 9.00 23.04 -8.05
CA PRO A 361 8.11 24.19 -7.92
C PRO A 361 7.02 23.95 -6.86
N PRO A 362 6.45 25.02 -6.26
CA PRO A 362 5.39 24.92 -5.26
C PRO A 362 4.09 24.26 -5.82
N THR A 363 3.93 24.24 -7.14
CA THR A 363 2.82 23.56 -7.83
C THR A 363 2.96 22.03 -7.90
N THR A 364 3.99 21.46 -7.26
CA THR A 364 4.19 20.01 -7.20
C THR A 364 3.10 19.36 -6.37
N VAL A 365 2.34 18.46 -6.99
CA VAL A 365 1.25 17.71 -6.32
C VAL A 365 1.62 16.27 -5.97
N ALA A 366 2.66 15.72 -6.61
CA ALA A 366 3.20 14.41 -6.26
C ALA A 366 4.71 14.39 -6.43
N LEU A 367 5.39 13.74 -5.49
CA LEU A 367 6.82 13.46 -5.52
C LEU A 367 7.04 12.08 -4.93
N VAL A 368 7.85 11.27 -5.60
CA VAL A 368 8.47 10.07 -5.04
C VAL A 368 9.96 10.15 -5.34
N GLU A 369 10.76 10.13 -4.31
CA GLU A 369 12.21 10.24 -4.43
C GLU A 369 12.94 9.18 -3.60
N ALA A 370 14.18 8.91 -3.97
CA ALA A 370 15.09 8.06 -3.21
C ALA A 370 16.52 8.59 -3.27
N HIS A 371 17.31 8.24 -2.26
CA HIS A 371 18.72 8.55 -2.17
C HIS A 371 19.57 7.39 -2.70
N ASP A 372 20.81 7.71 -3.14
CA ASP A 372 21.79 6.73 -3.65
C ASP A 372 21.23 5.85 -4.79
N VAL A 373 20.41 6.47 -5.63
CA VAL A 373 19.64 5.77 -6.68
C VAL A 373 20.55 5.01 -7.64
N GLY A 374 21.72 5.57 -7.99
CA GLY A 374 22.69 4.89 -8.84
C GLY A 374 23.12 3.54 -8.27
N SER A 375 23.58 3.53 -7.01
CA SER A 375 23.99 2.29 -6.33
C SER A 375 22.82 1.30 -6.15
N ALA A 376 21.62 1.80 -5.89
CA ALA A 376 20.43 0.96 -5.75
C ALA A 376 20.08 0.25 -7.07
N LEU A 377 20.14 0.97 -8.20
CA LEU A 377 19.87 0.43 -9.54
C LEU A 377 20.94 -0.59 -9.96
N GLU A 378 22.23 -0.32 -9.70
CA GLU A 378 23.31 -1.28 -9.95
C GLU A 378 23.15 -2.55 -9.10
N SER A 379 22.77 -2.41 -7.84
CA SER A 379 22.49 -3.54 -6.96
C SER A 379 21.30 -4.37 -7.46
N ALA A 380 20.22 -3.71 -7.87
CA ALA A 380 19.04 -4.36 -8.43
C ALA A 380 19.38 -5.12 -9.73
N LYS A 381 20.15 -4.50 -10.64
CA LYS A 381 20.64 -5.16 -11.87
C LYS A 381 21.48 -6.41 -11.54
N SER A 382 22.41 -6.27 -10.58
CA SER A 382 23.25 -7.40 -10.14
C SER A 382 22.43 -8.55 -9.55
N MET A 383 21.35 -8.25 -8.83
CA MET A 383 20.43 -9.28 -8.30
C MET A 383 19.65 -9.97 -9.42
N LEU A 384 19.16 -9.21 -10.40
CA LEU A 384 18.45 -9.75 -11.57
C LEU A 384 19.38 -10.63 -12.42
N ALA A 385 20.63 -10.22 -12.64
CA ALA A 385 21.63 -10.97 -13.39
C ALA A 385 21.96 -12.34 -12.74
N LYS A 386 21.78 -12.49 -11.43
CA LYS A 386 21.96 -13.77 -10.72
C LYS A 386 20.78 -14.73 -10.89
N GLN A 387 19.66 -14.28 -11.43
CA GLN A 387 18.49 -15.13 -11.68
C GLN A 387 18.58 -15.76 -13.08
N PRO A 388 18.63 -17.10 -13.22
CA PRO A 388 18.83 -17.76 -14.52
C PRO A 388 17.79 -17.35 -15.58
N ALA A 389 16.54 -17.10 -15.17
CA ALA A 389 15.47 -16.70 -16.08
C ALA A 389 15.61 -15.26 -16.62
N LEU A 390 16.39 -14.39 -15.96
CA LEU A 390 16.51 -12.97 -16.28
C LEU A 390 17.92 -12.57 -16.72
N ALA A 391 18.92 -13.42 -16.52
CA ALA A 391 20.33 -13.14 -16.80
C ALA A 391 20.58 -12.76 -18.27
N ASP A 392 19.96 -13.48 -19.21
CA ASP A 392 20.09 -13.19 -20.65
C ASP A 392 19.45 -11.84 -21.01
N GLY A 393 18.32 -11.49 -20.41
CA GLY A 393 17.68 -10.20 -20.61
C GLY A 393 18.54 -9.05 -20.06
N VAL A 394 19.13 -9.21 -18.89
CA VAL A 394 20.06 -8.22 -18.30
C VAL A 394 21.26 -8.02 -19.21
N LYS A 395 21.83 -9.13 -19.72
CA LYS A 395 22.96 -9.05 -20.66
C LYS A 395 22.61 -8.33 -21.96
N GLN A 396 21.41 -8.58 -22.53
CA GLN A 396 20.96 -7.88 -23.74
C GLN A 396 20.82 -6.37 -23.50
N VAL A 397 20.33 -5.97 -22.32
CA VAL A 397 20.27 -4.55 -21.93
C VAL A 397 21.67 -3.96 -21.81
N ASP A 398 22.61 -4.64 -21.14
CA ASP A 398 24.00 -4.18 -21.01
C ASP A 398 24.69 -4.05 -22.39
N ASP A 399 24.50 -5.03 -23.27
CA ASP A 399 25.05 -5.01 -24.63
C ASP A 399 24.48 -3.84 -25.46
N ALA A 400 23.18 -3.55 -25.32
CA ALA A 400 22.53 -2.44 -26.00
C ALA A 400 23.01 -1.07 -25.47
N LEU A 401 23.27 -0.95 -24.18
CA LEU A 401 23.74 0.27 -23.54
C LEU A 401 25.25 0.48 -23.70
N ALA A 402 26.03 -0.50 -24.13
CA ALA A 402 27.47 -0.40 -24.28
C ALA A 402 27.88 0.78 -25.21
N ILE A 403 27.03 1.11 -26.20
CA ILE A 403 27.26 2.22 -27.12
C ILE A 403 27.30 3.61 -26.45
N ILE A 404 26.64 3.76 -25.31
CA ILE A 404 26.58 5.01 -24.52
C ILE A 404 27.40 4.94 -23.22
N GLY A 405 28.26 3.92 -23.09
CA GLY A 405 29.12 3.72 -21.91
C GLY A 405 28.59 2.73 -20.89
N GLY A 406 27.54 1.94 -21.24
CA GLY A 406 26.95 0.92 -20.39
C GLY A 406 25.92 1.45 -19.41
N PHE A 407 25.36 0.55 -18.59
CA PHE A 407 24.33 0.89 -17.61
C PHE A 407 24.84 1.87 -16.55
N GLY A 408 26.10 1.73 -16.08
CA GLY A 408 26.70 2.63 -15.11
C GLY A 408 26.78 4.09 -15.61
N ALA A 409 27.03 4.32 -16.90
CA ALA A 409 27.02 5.68 -17.44
C ALA A 409 25.67 6.38 -17.31
N ILE A 410 24.58 5.61 -17.22
CA ILE A 410 23.23 6.15 -17.02
C ILE A 410 22.95 6.42 -15.53
N VAL A 411 23.41 5.56 -14.61
CA VAL A 411 22.92 5.55 -13.22
C VAL A 411 23.96 6.00 -12.18
N ASP A 412 25.27 5.78 -12.38
CA ASP A 412 26.30 6.01 -11.35
C ASP A 412 26.41 7.45 -10.85
N TRP A 413 26.00 8.41 -11.67
CA TRP A 413 25.99 9.82 -11.31
C TRP A 413 24.77 10.24 -10.50
N MET A 414 23.73 9.38 -10.43
CA MET A 414 22.49 9.70 -9.71
C MET A 414 22.67 9.53 -8.21
N GLY A 415 22.73 10.64 -7.48
CA GLY A 415 22.71 10.62 -6.02
C GLY A 415 21.29 10.48 -5.49
N GLU A 416 20.55 11.56 -5.48
CA GLU A 416 19.14 11.64 -5.17
C GLU A 416 18.36 11.78 -6.47
N ALA A 417 17.31 10.99 -6.68
CA ALA A 417 16.47 11.10 -7.85
C ALA A 417 15.01 10.80 -7.51
N GLY A 418 14.11 11.41 -8.28
CA GLY A 418 12.68 11.22 -8.06
C GLY A 418 11.85 11.52 -9.30
N VAL A 419 10.57 11.12 -9.21
CA VAL A 419 9.52 11.46 -10.17
C VAL A 419 8.62 12.50 -9.53
N ALA A 420 8.37 13.60 -10.22
CA ALA A 420 7.50 14.67 -9.77
C ALA A 420 6.40 14.97 -10.79
N VAL A 421 5.22 15.31 -10.25
CA VAL A 421 4.07 15.79 -11.03
C VAL A 421 3.66 17.16 -10.52
N THR A 422 3.44 18.09 -11.42
CA THR A 422 2.97 19.45 -11.15
C THR A 422 1.58 19.68 -11.74
N VAL A 423 0.80 20.49 -11.07
CA VAL A 423 -0.50 20.98 -11.56
C VAL A 423 -0.51 22.49 -11.45
N ASP A 424 -0.68 23.16 -12.58
CA ASP A 424 -0.80 24.61 -12.66
C ASP A 424 -2.06 24.99 -13.48
N GLY A 425 -3.11 25.35 -12.77
CA GLY A 425 -4.43 25.53 -13.36
C GLY A 425 -4.98 24.24 -13.94
N ASP A 426 -5.17 24.20 -15.26
CA ASP A 426 -5.64 23.04 -16.03
C ASP A 426 -4.50 22.20 -16.64
N LYS A 427 -3.24 22.61 -16.41
CA LYS A 427 -2.07 21.94 -16.96
C LYS A 427 -1.46 20.97 -15.98
N VAL A 428 -1.25 19.75 -16.45
CA VAL A 428 -0.50 18.71 -15.74
C VAL A 428 0.80 18.48 -16.47
N ALA A 429 1.90 18.52 -15.74
CA ALA A 429 3.22 18.20 -16.27
C ALA A 429 3.96 17.33 -15.25
N GLY A 430 4.98 16.63 -15.72
CA GLY A 430 5.76 15.78 -14.82
C GLY A 430 7.05 15.32 -15.44
N GLY A 431 7.88 14.71 -14.63
CA GLY A 431 9.17 14.24 -15.12
C GLY A 431 10.03 13.64 -14.02
N ILE A 432 11.25 13.30 -14.42
CA ILE A 432 12.32 12.80 -13.54
C ILE A 432 13.25 13.97 -13.21
N VAL A 433 13.58 14.09 -11.95
CA VAL A 433 14.53 15.09 -11.43
C VAL A 433 15.60 14.37 -10.64
N ALA A 434 16.87 14.67 -10.88
CA ALA A 434 17.98 14.04 -10.19
C ALA A 434 19.04 15.05 -9.77
N VAL A 435 19.66 14.82 -8.62
CA VAL A 435 20.82 15.57 -8.10
C VAL A 435 22.06 14.76 -8.46
N PRO A 436 22.95 15.30 -9.32
CA PRO A 436 24.14 14.57 -9.72
C PRO A 436 25.21 14.53 -8.62
N LEU A 437 25.85 13.36 -8.45
CA LEU A 437 27.07 13.21 -7.64
C LEU A 437 28.30 13.80 -8.35
N ASP A 438 28.38 13.61 -9.67
CA ASP A 438 29.36 14.23 -10.57
C ASP A 438 28.59 14.98 -11.68
N PRO A 439 28.57 16.31 -11.67
CA PRO A 439 27.85 17.08 -12.68
C PRO A 439 28.34 16.88 -14.12
N ALA A 440 29.60 16.49 -14.30
CA ALA A 440 30.17 16.27 -15.64
C ALA A 440 29.68 14.98 -16.29
N ALA A 441 29.31 13.99 -15.50
CA ALA A 441 28.85 12.69 -16.02
C ALA A 441 27.54 12.80 -16.82
N PRO A 442 26.44 13.38 -16.28
CA PRO A 442 25.21 13.56 -17.05
C PRO A 442 25.39 14.51 -18.25
N GLN A 443 26.25 15.52 -18.16
CA GLN A 443 26.53 16.38 -19.31
C GLN A 443 27.10 15.58 -20.49
N ARG A 444 28.08 14.68 -20.24
CA ARG A 444 28.64 13.78 -21.27
C ARG A 444 27.57 12.85 -21.82
N LEU A 445 26.79 12.20 -20.95
CA LEU A 445 25.73 11.27 -21.35
C LEU A 445 24.69 11.95 -22.25
N PHE A 446 24.13 13.07 -21.82
CA PHE A 446 23.08 13.75 -22.58
C PHE A 446 23.60 14.37 -23.88
N THR A 447 24.89 14.76 -23.95
CA THR A 447 25.54 15.19 -25.19
C THR A 447 25.64 14.03 -26.19
N GLN A 448 26.03 12.83 -25.73
CA GLN A 448 26.08 11.64 -26.57
C GLN A 448 24.68 11.22 -27.05
N LEU A 449 23.72 11.11 -26.13
CA LEU A 449 22.33 10.77 -26.47
C LEU A 449 21.75 11.74 -27.50
N ARG A 450 22.00 13.02 -27.34
CA ARG A 450 21.58 14.05 -28.30
C ARG A 450 22.18 13.78 -29.69
N GLY A 451 23.48 13.54 -29.79
CA GLY A 451 24.13 13.22 -31.07
C GLY A 451 23.51 11.99 -31.76
N PHE A 452 23.13 10.95 -31.00
CA PHE A 452 22.40 9.80 -31.54
C PHE A 452 21.01 10.18 -32.05
N VAL A 453 20.25 10.99 -31.27
CA VAL A 453 18.90 11.41 -31.68
C VAL A 453 18.96 12.29 -32.92
N GLU A 454 19.93 13.19 -33.04
CA GLU A 454 20.12 14.04 -34.23
C GLU A 454 20.50 13.20 -35.47
N LEU A 455 21.37 12.19 -35.30
CA LEU A 455 21.80 11.32 -36.38
C LEU A 455 20.72 10.36 -36.86
N ALA A 456 20.03 9.68 -35.93
CA ALA A 456 19.03 8.65 -36.24
C ALA A 456 17.61 9.24 -36.42
N GLY A 457 17.30 10.33 -35.75
CA GLY A 457 15.96 10.90 -35.66
C GLY A 457 15.53 11.68 -36.91
N GLY A 458 16.47 12.17 -37.70
CA GLY A 458 16.15 12.95 -38.91
C GLY A 458 15.32 12.17 -39.94
N SER A 459 15.57 10.87 -40.08
CA SER A 459 14.78 9.97 -40.95
C SER A 459 13.43 9.59 -40.34
N ALA A 460 13.28 9.67 -39.03
CA ALA A 460 12.06 9.38 -38.28
C ALA A 460 11.18 10.63 -38.02
N GLY A 461 11.57 11.80 -38.52
CA GLY A 461 10.83 13.05 -38.32
C GLY A 461 10.97 13.68 -36.92
N ILE A 462 11.89 13.17 -36.08
CA ILE A 462 12.18 13.70 -34.76
C ILE A 462 12.90 15.05 -34.92
N LYS A 463 12.45 16.07 -34.19
CA LYS A 463 13.03 17.40 -34.18
C LYS A 463 13.66 17.69 -32.83
N VAL A 464 14.92 18.16 -32.84
CA VAL A 464 15.61 18.62 -31.65
C VAL A 464 15.71 20.14 -31.72
N THR A 465 15.26 20.83 -30.67
CA THR A 465 15.30 22.29 -30.56
C THR A 465 15.97 22.72 -29.26
N GLU A 466 16.78 23.72 -29.29
CA GLU A 466 17.44 24.35 -28.13
C GLU A 466 16.71 25.62 -27.71
N VAL A 467 16.44 25.74 -26.42
CA VAL A 467 15.82 26.94 -25.82
C VAL A 467 16.72 27.43 -24.69
N PRO A 468 17.43 28.56 -24.87
CA PRO A 468 18.17 29.18 -23.77
C PRO A 468 17.22 29.62 -22.67
N TYR A 469 17.49 29.22 -21.41
CA TYR A 469 16.66 29.58 -20.27
C TYR A 469 17.45 29.57 -18.95
N ALA A 470 17.29 30.60 -18.12
CA ALA A 470 17.87 30.70 -16.77
C ALA A 470 19.36 30.31 -16.69
N GLY A 471 20.17 30.75 -17.69
CA GLY A 471 21.61 30.50 -17.75
C GLY A 471 22.01 29.09 -18.19
N THR A 472 21.08 28.29 -18.64
CA THR A 472 21.33 26.96 -19.22
C THR A 472 20.55 26.77 -20.55
N THR A 473 20.69 25.62 -21.18
CA THR A 473 19.96 25.27 -22.40
C THR A 473 18.96 24.13 -22.09
N ILE A 474 17.69 24.37 -22.42
CA ILE A 474 16.68 23.33 -22.46
C ILE A 474 16.71 22.71 -23.85
N VAL A 475 16.91 21.42 -23.92
CA VAL A 475 16.82 20.66 -25.17
C VAL A 475 15.43 20.03 -25.24
N VAL A 476 14.70 20.36 -26.31
CA VAL A 476 13.36 19.82 -26.57
C VAL A 476 13.44 18.84 -27.74
N VAL A 477 13.05 17.61 -27.49
CA VAL A 477 12.94 16.54 -28.48
C VAL A 477 11.47 16.34 -28.80
N ASP A 478 11.06 16.72 -29.99
CA ASP A 478 9.72 16.53 -30.51
C ASP A 478 9.67 15.20 -31.27
N LEU A 479 8.99 14.23 -30.70
CA LEU A 479 8.86 12.87 -31.24
C LEU A 479 7.72 12.77 -32.28
N GLY A 480 6.98 13.87 -32.50
CA GLY A 480 5.83 13.88 -33.39
C GLY A 480 4.66 13.04 -32.86
N ASP A 481 3.79 12.63 -33.76
CA ASP A 481 2.67 11.72 -33.42
C ASP A 481 3.15 10.27 -33.38
N ILE A 482 3.55 9.81 -32.20
CA ILE A 482 3.93 8.43 -31.95
C ILE A 482 2.75 7.53 -31.59
N GLY A 483 1.51 8.01 -31.70
CA GLY A 483 0.31 7.21 -31.43
C GLY A 483 0.28 5.90 -32.22
N SER A 484 0.80 5.92 -33.45
CA SER A 484 0.98 4.73 -34.30
C SER A 484 2.06 3.78 -33.78
N LEU A 485 3.15 4.28 -33.21
CA LEU A 485 4.24 3.46 -32.63
C LEU A 485 3.84 2.86 -31.27
N ALA A 486 3.18 3.65 -30.42
CA ALA A 486 2.65 3.18 -29.14
C ALA A 486 1.55 2.12 -29.33
N GLY A 487 0.67 2.31 -30.33
CA GLY A 487 -0.34 1.34 -30.70
C GLY A 487 0.26 0.02 -31.19
N ALA A 488 1.34 0.05 -31.97
CA ALA A 488 2.04 -1.15 -32.41
C ALA A 488 2.73 -1.90 -31.25
N ALA A 489 3.32 -1.17 -30.30
CA ALA A 489 4.00 -1.76 -29.13
C ALA A 489 3.04 -2.31 -28.07
N THR A 490 1.84 -1.76 -27.95
CA THR A 490 0.85 -2.15 -26.92
C THR A 490 -0.34 -2.95 -27.45
N GLY A 491 -0.30 -3.37 -28.73
CA GLY A 491 -1.40 -4.09 -29.36
C GLY A 491 -2.69 -3.27 -29.49
N GLY A 492 -2.60 -1.95 -29.58
CA GLY A 492 -3.73 -1.06 -29.77
C GLY A 492 -4.47 -0.65 -28.48
N ALA A 493 -3.98 -1.07 -27.30
CA ALA A 493 -4.66 -0.83 -26.02
C ALA A 493 -4.52 0.61 -25.47
N VAL A 494 -3.56 1.39 -25.97
CA VAL A 494 -3.33 2.77 -25.51
C VAL A 494 -3.23 3.70 -26.73
N SER A 495 -4.21 4.60 -26.87
CA SER A 495 -4.12 5.73 -27.79
C SER A 495 -3.66 6.95 -27.01
N VAL A 496 -2.45 7.42 -27.28
CA VAL A 496 -1.93 8.70 -26.74
C VAL A 496 -2.15 9.75 -27.82
N PRO A 497 -3.17 10.61 -27.67
CA PRO A 497 -3.42 11.66 -28.66
C PRO A 497 -2.42 12.80 -28.48
N GLY A 498 -1.84 13.26 -29.59
CA GLY A 498 -1.06 14.47 -29.66
C GLY A 498 0.45 14.29 -29.89
N ASN A 499 1.14 15.41 -30.13
CA ASN A 499 2.60 15.47 -30.25
C ASN A 499 3.22 15.20 -28.89
N ILE A 500 4.05 14.18 -28.77
CA ILE A 500 4.84 13.91 -27.57
C ILE A 500 6.13 14.68 -27.66
N GLN A 501 6.33 15.55 -26.69
CA GLN A 501 7.57 16.27 -26.49
C GLN A 501 8.24 15.81 -25.20
N ILE A 502 9.53 15.61 -25.26
CA ILE A 502 10.38 15.39 -24.08
C ILE A 502 11.33 16.56 -24.03
N ALA A 503 11.48 17.16 -22.87
CA ALA A 503 12.45 18.24 -22.69
C ALA A 503 13.40 17.89 -21.54
N TYR A 504 14.67 18.30 -21.66
CA TYR A 504 15.62 18.12 -20.57
C TYR A 504 16.55 19.32 -20.43
N ALA A 505 17.08 19.45 -19.23
CA ALA A 505 18.19 20.36 -18.94
C ALA A 505 19.17 19.69 -17.97
N VAL A 506 20.45 19.99 -18.14
CA VAL A 506 21.53 19.50 -17.28
C VAL A 506 22.26 20.69 -16.70
N THR A 507 22.30 20.77 -15.37
CA THR A 507 23.07 21.81 -14.64
C THR A 507 24.00 21.12 -13.64
N ASP A 508 24.76 21.91 -12.92
CA ASP A 508 25.63 21.46 -11.82
C ASP A 508 24.83 20.99 -10.57
N GLN A 509 23.58 21.43 -10.43
CA GLN A 509 22.74 21.15 -9.26
C GLN A 509 21.65 20.13 -9.54
N VAL A 510 21.16 20.11 -10.78
CA VAL A 510 19.99 19.30 -11.14
C VAL A 510 20.03 18.87 -12.60
N VAL A 511 19.64 17.63 -12.82
CA VAL A 511 19.26 17.07 -14.11
C VAL A 511 17.76 16.90 -14.12
N VAL A 512 17.08 17.44 -15.11
CA VAL A 512 15.62 17.34 -15.25
C VAL A 512 15.25 16.81 -16.62
N LEU A 513 14.37 15.83 -16.66
CA LEU A 513 13.76 15.27 -17.85
C LEU A 513 12.24 15.32 -17.69
N GLY A 514 11.56 16.12 -18.49
CA GLY A 514 10.14 16.41 -18.33
C GLY A 514 9.31 16.08 -19.56
N SER A 515 8.00 16.03 -19.37
CA SER A 515 6.96 15.83 -20.39
C SER A 515 6.80 17.04 -21.33
N GLY A 516 7.70 18.02 -21.24
CA GLY A 516 7.76 19.21 -22.05
C GLY A 516 8.60 20.31 -21.41
N PRO A 517 8.86 21.42 -22.14
CA PRO A 517 9.74 22.48 -21.67
C PRO A 517 9.18 23.23 -20.44
N ASP A 518 7.88 23.27 -20.24
CA ASP A 518 7.26 24.00 -19.12
C ASP A 518 7.60 23.37 -17.77
N PHE A 519 7.59 22.02 -17.65
CA PHE A 519 8.05 21.34 -16.45
C PHE A 519 9.53 21.64 -16.16
N VAL A 520 10.38 21.60 -17.21
CA VAL A 520 11.81 21.87 -17.07
C VAL A 520 12.06 23.30 -16.60
N LYS A 521 11.35 24.29 -17.16
CA LYS A 521 11.42 25.70 -16.74
C LYS A 521 11.03 25.86 -15.27
N ALA A 522 9.89 25.24 -14.87
CA ALA A 522 9.41 25.32 -13.50
C ALA A 522 10.43 24.76 -12.48
N VAL A 523 11.12 23.68 -12.80
CA VAL A 523 12.22 23.13 -11.99
C VAL A 523 13.43 24.07 -11.97
N LEU A 524 13.80 24.66 -13.10
CA LEU A 524 14.93 25.62 -13.18
C LEU A 524 14.63 26.89 -12.37
N ASP A 525 13.41 27.38 -12.37
CA ASP A 525 12.98 28.58 -11.63
C ASP A 525 12.95 28.31 -10.11
N ALA A 526 12.54 27.13 -9.69
CA ALA A 526 12.48 26.74 -8.27
C ALA A 526 13.84 26.77 -7.57
N ARG A 527 14.95 26.65 -8.31
CA ARG A 527 16.32 26.73 -7.75
C ARG A 527 16.62 28.05 -7.06
N THR A 528 16.04 29.15 -7.53
CA THR A 528 16.29 30.52 -7.02
C THR A 528 15.02 31.19 -6.51
N GLY A 529 13.85 30.63 -6.80
CA GLY A 529 12.56 31.18 -6.45
C GLY A 529 11.86 30.43 -5.29
N ASP A 530 10.56 30.38 -5.39
CA ASP A 530 9.73 29.58 -4.49
C ASP A 530 9.79 28.11 -4.88
N SER A 531 9.80 27.24 -3.87
CA SER A 531 9.92 25.78 -4.05
C SER A 531 8.92 25.04 -3.19
N LEU A 532 8.72 23.75 -3.48
CA LEU A 532 7.89 22.85 -2.67
C LEU A 532 8.30 22.88 -1.19
N ALA A 533 9.61 22.86 -0.91
CA ALA A 533 10.14 22.92 0.46
C ALA A 533 9.70 24.16 1.26
N LYS A 534 9.38 25.26 0.57
CA LYS A 534 8.93 26.52 1.19
C LYS A 534 7.43 26.61 1.40
N THR A 535 6.65 25.67 0.87
CA THR A 535 5.19 25.64 1.10
C THR A 535 4.90 25.23 2.54
N ASP A 536 3.97 25.93 3.20
CA ASP A 536 3.58 25.62 4.59
C ASP A 536 3.07 24.17 4.72
N GLN A 537 2.35 23.71 3.72
CA GLN A 537 1.79 22.36 3.65
C GLN A 537 2.88 21.27 3.69
N PHE A 538 3.92 21.39 2.83
CA PHE A 538 5.03 20.45 2.82
C PHE A 538 5.86 20.58 4.11
N ALA A 539 6.25 21.81 4.47
CA ALA A 539 7.11 22.08 5.62
C ALA A 539 6.50 21.62 6.95
N SER A 540 5.17 21.77 7.13
CA SER A 540 4.49 21.30 8.32
C SER A 540 4.40 19.77 8.38
N SER A 541 4.20 19.12 7.24
CA SER A 541 4.16 17.65 7.14
C SER A 541 5.53 17.02 7.35
N LEU A 542 6.59 17.65 6.84
CA LEU A 542 7.97 17.18 6.99
C LEU A 542 8.45 17.16 8.46
N LYS A 543 7.83 17.94 9.35
CA LYS A 543 8.14 17.93 10.80
C LYS A 543 7.73 16.63 11.49
N LEU A 544 6.82 15.88 10.91
CA LEU A 544 6.22 14.67 11.48
C LEU A 544 6.88 13.37 10.97
N VAL A 545 7.82 13.45 10.05
CA VAL A 545 8.55 12.31 9.48
C VAL A 545 10.05 12.44 9.73
N ASP A 546 10.78 11.34 9.51
CA ASP A 546 12.24 11.34 9.57
C ASP A 546 12.83 12.16 8.42
N LYS A 547 13.60 13.21 8.76
CA LYS A 547 14.27 14.05 7.75
C LYS A 547 15.42 13.33 7.07
N ASN A 548 16.16 12.49 7.83
CA ASN A 548 17.19 11.62 7.31
C ASN A 548 16.57 10.30 6.88
N ASN A 549 16.25 10.20 5.61
CA ASN A 549 15.55 9.07 5.03
C ASN A 549 16.28 8.52 3.79
N ALA A 550 15.94 7.34 3.34
CA ALA A 550 16.41 6.75 2.10
C ALA A 550 15.43 6.98 0.94
N ALA A 551 14.17 7.25 1.28
CA ALA A 551 13.14 7.58 0.31
C ALA A 551 12.05 8.45 0.95
N LEU A 552 11.49 9.36 0.16
CA LEU A 552 10.37 10.21 0.54
C LEU A 552 9.27 10.17 -0.53
N MET A 553 8.03 10.16 -0.06
CA MET A 553 6.83 10.30 -0.88
C MET A 553 6.05 11.51 -0.40
N TRP A 554 5.56 12.33 -1.34
CA TRP A 554 4.69 13.46 -1.08
C TRP A 554 3.49 13.48 -2.01
N LEU A 555 2.30 13.74 -1.46
CA LEU A 555 1.07 13.96 -2.21
C LEU A 555 0.34 15.20 -1.66
N ASN A 556 0.14 16.21 -2.49
CA ASN A 556 -0.74 17.32 -2.20
C ASN A 556 -2.18 16.94 -2.58
N VAL A 557 -2.90 16.35 -1.62
CA VAL A 557 -4.27 15.86 -1.84
C VAL A 557 -5.22 17.01 -2.19
N ALA A 558 -5.04 18.18 -1.57
CA ALA A 558 -5.84 19.37 -1.86
C ALA A 558 -5.63 19.87 -3.30
N GLY A 559 -4.37 19.88 -3.78
CA GLY A 559 -4.04 20.27 -5.15
C GLY A 559 -4.59 19.28 -6.20
N ILE A 560 -4.41 17.97 -5.94
CA ILE A 560 -4.96 16.90 -6.80
C ILE A 560 -6.48 17.00 -6.86
N ARG A 561 -7.13 17.20 -5.71
CA ARG A 561 -8.60 17.38 -5.64
C ARG A 561 -9.03 18.61 -6.43
N GLY A 562 -8.36 19.77 -6.24
CA GLY A 562 -8.67 20.99 -6.97
C GLY A 562 -8.64 20.79 -8.47
N PHE A 563 -7.64 20.09 -9.00
CA PHE A 563 -7.58 19.71 -10.40
C PHE A 563 -8.72 18.76 -10.80
N ALA A 564 -8.95 17.68 -10.05
CA ALA A 564 -10.00 16.72 -10.33
C ALA A 564 -11.41 17.36 -10.37
N GLU A 565 -11.66 18.36 -9.51
CA GLU A 565 -12.91 19.12 -9.48
C GLU A 565 -13.17 19.91 -10.79
N THR A 566 -12.12 20.29 -11.51
CA THR A 566 -12.27 20.95 -12.83
C THR A 566 -12.80 20.00 -13.89
N LEU A 567 -12.55 18.71 -13.75
CA LEU A 567 -12.93 17.65 -14.68
C LEU A 567 -14.35 17.10 -14.44
N ILE A 568 -14.97 17.46 -13.30
CA ILE A 568 -16.33 16.98 -12.96
C ILE A 568 -17.34 17.59 -13.92
N PRO A 569 -18.17 16.77 -14.62
CA PRO A 569 -19.23 17.24 -15.48
C PRO A 569 -20.22 18.14 -14.71
N ALA A 570 -20.77 19.17 -15.38
CA ALA A 570 -21.68 20.13 -14.76
C ALA A 570 -22.91 19.45 -14.10
N ALA A 571 -23.40 18.35 -14.69
CA ALA A 571 -24.50 17.56 -14.15
C ALA A 571 -24.23 16.93 -12.79
N ASP A 572 -22.98 16.58 -12.52
CA ASP A 572 -22.57 15.82 -11.33
C ASP A 572 -22.03 16.73 -10.21
N LYS A 573 -21.76 18.01 -10.49
CA LYS A 573 -21.18 18.97 -9.54
C LYS A 573 -22.00 19.13 -8.27
N THR A 574 -23.33 19.13 -8.36
CA THR A 574 -24.21 19.30 -7.19
C THR A 574 -24.11 18.08 -6.28
N ALA A 575 -24.25 16.86 -6.83
CA ALA A 575 -24.13 15.62 -6.04
C ALA A 575 -22.73 15.49 -5.42
N TYR A 576 -21.67 15.77 -6.18
CA TYR A 576 -20.32 15.80 -5.63
C TYR A 576 -20.19 16.79 -4.46
N GLY A 577 -20.71 18.01 -4.64
CA GLY A 577 -20.61 19.09 -3.65
C GLY A 577 -21.31 18.76 -2.33
N THR A 578 -22.45 18.06 -2.38
CA THR A 578 -23.22 17.70 -1.17
C THR A 578 -22.76 16.39 -0.53
N ASP A 579 -22.44 15.37 -1.33
CA ASP A 579 -22.33 14.00 -0.84
C ASP A 579 -20.88 13.56 -0.61
N LEU A 580 -19.93 14.08 -1.40
CA LEU A 580 -18.55 13.61 -1.35
C LEU A 580 -17.55 14.70 -0.91
N LYS A 581 -17.67 15.91 -1.47
CA LYS A 581 -16.71 17.01 -1.22
C LYS A 581 -16.47 17.30 0.25
N PRO A 582 -17.47 17.33 1.15
CA PRO A 582 -17.23 17.62 2.56
C PRO A 582 -16.26 16.65 3.24
N TYR A 583 -16.26 15.39 2.81
CA TYR A 583 -15.38 14.35 3.36
C TYR A 583 -13.98 14.36 2.74
N VAL A 584 -13.89 14.47 1.40
CA VAL A 584 -12.57 14.49 0.73
C VAL A 584 -11.85 15.81 0.95
N ALA A 585 -12.55 16.90 1.22
CA ALA A 585 -11.98 18.19 1.58
C ALA A 585 -11.30 18.18 2.95
N ALA A 586 -11.61 17.21 3.81
CA ALA A 586 -10.95 17.03 5.09
C ALA A 586 -9.47 16.62 4.97
N PHE A 587 -9.05 16.10 3.80
CA PHE A 587 -7.66 15.69 3.57
C PHE A 587 -6.89 16.78 2.83
N ASP A 588 -5.73 17.15 3.38
CA ASP A 588 -4.83 18.16 2.84
C ASP A 588 -3.65 17.54 2.10
N SER A 589 -2.89 16.68 2.78
CA SER A 589 -1.67 16.12 2.23
C SER A 589 -1.33 14.76 2.83
N VAL A 590 -0.47 14.01 2.12
CA VAL A 590 0.16 12.80 2.60
C VAL A 590 1.66 12.90 2.39
N ILE A 591 2.45 12.62 3.43
CA ILE A 591 3.91 12.46 3.32
C ILE A 591 4.31 11.13 3.94
N GLY A 592 5.27 10.47 3.32
CA GLY A 592 5.83 9.23 3.84
C GLY A 592 7.34 9.20 3.68
N THR A 593 8.04 8.59 4.64
CA THR A 593 9.48 8.38 4.58
C THR A 593 9.83 6.95 4.94
N TYR A 594 10.88 6.45 4.29
CA TYR A 594 11.53 5.19 4.64
C TYR A 594 12.93 5.48 5.17
N ALA A 595 13.20 5.06 6.39
CA ALA A 595 14.46 5.27 7.09
C ALA A 595 15.02 3.90 7.54
N PRO A 596 15.89 3.26 6.75
CA PRO A 596 16.59 2.05 7.15
C PRO A 596 17.60 2.36 8.25
N GLY A 597 17.72 1.45 9.21
CA GLY A 597 18.68 1.51 10.28
C GLY A 597 19.49 0.22 10.39
N ASP A 598 20.47 0.18 11.29
CA ASP A 598 21.36 -0.98 11.44
C ASP A 598 20.61 -2.26 11.88
N THR A 599 19.55 -2.12 12.64
CA THR A 599 18.78 -3.25 13.20
C THR A 599 17.31 -3.23 12.80
N LEU A 600 16.75 -2.04 12.55
CA LEU A 600 15.35 -1.83 12.27
C LEU A 600 15.19 -0.85 11.11
N ASP A 601 14.34 -1.19 10.18
CA ASP A 601 13.84 -0.29 9.14
C ASP A 601 12.53 0.35 9.62
N ARG A 602 12.40 1.66 9.42
CA ARG A 602 11.22 2.42 9.80
C ARG A 602 10.57 3.07 8.60
N THR A 603 9.25 3.04 8.59
CA THR A 603 8.45 3.83 7.66
C THR A 603 7.46 4.66 8.46
N THR A 604 7.42 5.96 8.21
CA THR A 604 6.42 6.85 8.78
C THR A 604 5.56 7.41 7.67
N LEU A 605 4.24 7.25 7.76
CA LEU A 605 3.25 7.83 6.86
C LEU A 605 2.39 8.80 7.64
N VAL A 606 2.28 10.02 7.16
CA VAL A 606 1.50 11.10 7.76
C VAL A 606 0.38 11.49 6.82
N ILE A 607 -0.86 11.47 7.30
CA ILE A 607 -2.06 11.94 6.60
C ILE A 607 -2.55 13.18 7.34
N ARG A 608 -2.41 14.35 6.74
CA ARG A 608 -2.78 15.63 7.35
C ARG A 608 -4.19 16.03 6.97
N GLY A 609 -4.93 16.54 7.99
CA GLY A 609 -6.22 17.18 7.78
C GLY A 609 -6.10 18.62 7.28
N SER A 610 -7.11 19.09 6.55
CA SER A 610 -7.19 20.47 6.08
C SER A 610 -7.45 21.44 7.24
N GLY A 611 -6.80 22.61 7.24
CA GLY A 611 -6.98 23.63 8.25
C GLY A 611 -6.17 23.44 9.53
N ASN A 612 -5.20 22.52 9.54
CA ASN A 612 -4.29 22.24 10.67
C ASN A 612 -2.85 22.60 10.33
#